data_38091acd846a05992032f3070aa86f78
#
_entry.id   38091acd846a05992032f3070aa86f78
#
_cell.length_a   1.000
_cell.length_b   1.000
_cell.length_c   1.000
_cell.angle_alpha   90.00
_cell.angle_beta   90.00
_cell.angle_gamma   90.00
#
_symmetry.space_group_name_H-M   'P 1'
#
loop_
_entity.id
_entity.type
_entity.pdbx_description
1 polymer ?
#
loop_
_entity_poly.entity_id
_entity_poly.type
_entity_poly.pdbx_seq_one_letter_code
_entity_poly.pdbx_strand_id
1 'polypeptide(L)'
;MTRKTNVIPIEEWLKTLRAASDELAKHSLRFDPQPGPGASDEPGEPGAYIAVLSPHNAVHLGLSATPARCRALARALLGLRHSEPLSEHDVVDGLSEVMNILAGKVKASMAGRDGQLHLGLPMFVANPIRSSGDSESTSEQVRLGPVECTLRVYRRERAA
;
A
#
# COMPACT_ATOMS: atom_id res chain seq x y z
N MET A 1 -2.49 36.89 -10.28
CA MET A 1 -3.18 35.61 -9.95
C MET A 1 -2.15 34.58 -9.54
N THR A 2 -2.05 34.30 -8.28
CA THR A 2 -1.27 33.15 -7.79
C THR A 2 -1.97 31.87 -8.25
N ARG A 3 -1.34 31.12 -9.16
CA ARG A 3 -1.76 29.76 -9.47
C ARG A 3 -1.69 28.97 -8.16
N LYS A 4 -2.83 28.62 -7.61
CA LYS A 4 -2.88 27.60 -6.56
C LYS A 4 -2.19 26.37 -7.13
N THR A 5 -1.03 26.07 -6.61
CA THR A 5 -0.34 24.82 -6.94
C THR A 5 -1.25 23.70 -6.44
N ASN A 6 -1.75 22.87 -7.37
CA ASN A 6 -2.57 21.70 -7.05
C ASN A 6 -1.74 20.55 -6.46
N VAL A 7 -0.65 20.90 -5.77
CA VAL A 7 0.16 19.92 -5.07
C VAL A 7 -0.54 19.53 -3.77
N ILE A 8 -0.88 18.27 -3.66
CA ILE A 8 -1.55 17.72 -2.49
C ILE A 8 -0.48 17.39 -1.44
N PRO A 9 -0.61 17.87 -0.20
CA PRO A 9 0.33 17.53 0.88
C PRO A 9 0.47 16.04 1.10
N ILE A 10 1.68 15.58 1.42
CA ILE A 10 1.97 14.15 1.58
C ILE A 10 1.12 13.50 2.69
N GLU A 11 0.82 14.24 3.75
CA GLU A 11 0.00 13.76 4.87
C GLU A 11 -1.45 13.47 4.43
N GLU A 12 -1.93 14.19 3.44
CA GLU A 12 -3.26 13.95 2.89
C GLU A 12 -3.33 12.70 2.05
N TRP A 13 -2.25 12.39 1.33
CA TRP A 13 -2.11 11.10 0.65
C TRP A 13 -2.14 9.95 1.63
N LEU A 14 -1.40 10.07 2.74
CA LEU A 14 -1.40 9.04 3.78
C LEU A 14 -2.77 8.87 4.43
N LYS A 15 -3.43 9.96 4.76
CA LYS A 15 -4.79 9.95 5.34
C LYS A 15 -5.78 9.24 4.41
N THR A 16 -5.72 9.53 3.12
CA THR A 16 -6.60 8.93 2.12
C THR A 16 -6.28 7.45 1.92
N LEU A 17 -5.00 7.09 1.91
CA LEU A 17 -4.56 5.69 1.86
C LEU A 17 -5.03 4.90 3.07
N ARG A 18 -4.96 5.49 4.25
CA ARG A 18 -5.47 4.87 5.47
C ARG A 18 -6.97 4.61 5.40
N ALA A 19 -7.75 5.60 4.97
CA ALA A 19 -9.20 5.42 4.81
C ALA A 19 -9.52 4.31 3.80
N ALA A 20 -8.77 4.24 2.69
CA ALA A 20 -8.90 3.17 1.71
C ALA A 20 -8.55 1.80 2.31
N SER A 21 -7.54 1.72 3.16
CA SER A 21 -7.15 0.46 3.81
C SER A 21 -8.19 -0.03 4.80
N ASP A 22 -8.82 0.86 5.55
CA ASP A 22 -9.93 0.51 6.46
C ASP A 22 -11.12 -0.06 5.69
N GLU A 23 -11.45 0.52 4.56
CA GLU A 23 -12.52 0.04 3.68
C GLU A 23 -12.19 -1.32 3.08
N LEU A 24 -10.95 -1.51 2.61
CA LEU A 24 -10.49 -2.80 2.09
C LEU A 24 -10.60 -3.91 3.15
N ALA A 25 -10.17 -3.62 4.37
CA ALA A 25 -10.23 -4.59 5.47
C ALA A 25 -11.67 -5.02 5.78
N LYS A 26 -12.64 -4.10 5.68
CA LYS A 26 -14.05 -4.39 5.95
C LYS A 26 -14.74 -5.16 4.84
N HIS A 27 -14.39 -4.89 3.58
CA HIS A 27 -15.18 -5.34 2.43
C HIS A 27 -14.51 -6.38 1.55
N SER A 28 -13.18 -6.49 1.58
CA SER A 28 -12.45 -7.30 0.61
C SER A 28 -11.50 -8.33 1.23
N LEU A 29 -11.11 -8.17 2.48
CA LEU A 29 -10.24 -9.13 3.16
C LEU A 29 -11.06 -10.12 3.98
N ARG A 30 -10.76 -11.40 3.81
CA ARG A 30 -11.38 -12.50 4.55
C ARG A 30 -10.31 -13.27 5.29
N PHE A 31 -10.18 -13.00 6.58
CA PHE A 31 -9.24 -13.69 7.43
C PHE A 31 -9.82 -15.02 7.94
N ASP A 32 -8.98 -16.06 7.91
CA ASP A 32 -9.36 -17.33 8.49
C ASP A 32 -9.54 -17.17 10.01
N PRO A 33 -10.71 -17.54 10.60
CA PRO A 33 -10.92 -17.44 12.03
C PRO A 33 -10.09 -18.43 12.85
N GLN A 34 -9.54 -19.47 12.21
CA GLN A 34 -8.67 -20.42 12.88
C GLN A 34 -7.27 -19.81 13.06
N PRO A 35 -6.60 -20.01 14.22
CA PRO A 35 -5.24 -19.55 14.39
C PRO A 35 -4.33 -20.26 13.40
N GLY A 36 -3.54 -19.47 12.68
CA GLY A 36 -2.55 -19.99 11.76
C GLY A 36 -1.36 -20.62 12.51
N PRO A 37 -0.49 -21.35 11.78
CA PRO A 37 0.78 -21.79 12.34
C PRO A 37 1.55 -20.58 12.85
N GLY A 38 2.24 -20.72 13.97
CA GLY A 38 3.06 -19.67 14.56
C GLY A 38 3.98 -19.06 13.49
N ALA A 39 3.98 -17.72 13.38
CA ALA A 39 4.80 -17.01 12.42
C ALA A 39 6.27 -17.31 12.70
N SER A 40 6.99 -17.84 11.72
CA SER A 40 8.45 -17.83 11.77
C SER A 40 8.89 -16.38 11.59
N ASP A 41 9.70 -15.86 12.50
CA ASP A 41 10.27 -14.51 12.42
C ASP A 41 11.34 -14.43 11.32
N GLU A 42 10.93 -14.52 10.07
CA GLU A 42 11.82 -14.20 8.96
C GLU A 42 12.11 -12.71 8.99
N PRO A 43 13.40 -12.30 8.95
CA PRO A 43 13.73 -10.88 8.89
C PRO A 43 13.31 -10.27 7.57
N GLY A 44 12.99 -9.00 7.60
CA GLY A 44 12.64 -8.24 6.41
C GLY A 44 11.28 -7.59 6.51
N GLU A 45 11.09 -6.63 5.66
CA GLU A 45 9.84 -5.88 5.54
C GLU A 45 9.50 -5.68 4.06
N PRO A 46 9.22 -6.77 3.33
CA PRO A 46 8.81 -6.68 1.94
C PRO A 46 7.49 -5.91 1.82
N GLY A 47 7.22 -5.40 0.63
CA GLY A 47 6.00 -4.66 0.40
C GLY A 47 5.69 -4.47 -1.07
N ALA A 48 4.50 -3.98 -1.33
CA ALA A 48 4.06 -3.61 -2.66
C ALA A 48 3.89 -2.09 -2.74
N TYR A 49 4.26 -1.52 -3.87
CA TYR A 49 4.24 -0.08 -4.12
C TYR A 49 3.65 0.21 -5.48
N ILE A 50 2.99 1.35 -5.61
CA ILE A 50 2.41 1.80 -6.87
C ILE A 50 2.61 3.30 -7.02
N ALA A 51 2.99 3.75 -8.20
CA ALA A 51 3.10 5.18 -8.52
C ALA A 51 1.73 5.76 -8.84
N VAL A 52 1.48 6.97 -8.34
CA VAL A 52 0.31 7.78 -8.69
C VAL A 52 0.83 9.10 -9.24
N LEU A 53 0.54 9.37 -10.48
CA LEU A 53 1.16 10.44 -11.26
C LEU A 53 0.14 11.37 -11.89
N SER A 54 0.44 12.65 -11.86
CA SER A 54 -0.24 13.71 -12.63
C SER A 54 0.74 14.81 -12.98
N PRO A 55 0.34 15.84 -13.77
CA PRO A 55 1.19 17.00 -13.99
C PRO A 55 1.61 17.73 -12.73
N HIS A 56 0.84 17.62 -11.65
CA HIS A 56 1.06 18.33 -10.39
C HIS A 56 1.54 17.45 -9.24
N ASN A 57 1.29 16.16 -9.32
CA ASN A 57 1.58 15.23 -8.22
C ASN A 57 2.31 13.99 -8.72
N ALA A 58 3.30 13.55 -7.97
CA ALA A 58 4.03 12.32 -8.22
C ALA A 58 4.35 11.68 -6.88
N VAL A 59 3.61 10.66 -6.51
CA VAL A 59 3.80 9.95 -5.24
C VAL A 59 3.85 8.44 -5.48
N HIS A 60 4.49 7.73 -4.57
CA HIS A 60 4.41 6.27 -4.46
C HIS A 60 3.64 5.93 -3.21
N LEU A 61 2.62 5.13 -3.37
CA LEU A 61 1.87 4.55 -2.27
C LEU A 61 2.38 3.14 -2.02
N GLY A 62 2.53 2.76 -0.77
CA GLY A 62 3.04 1.44 -0.42
C GLY A 62 2.43 0.85 0.82
N LEU A 63 2.52 -0.46 0.90
CA LEU A 63 2.19 -1.25 2.07
C LEU A 63 3.31 -2.25 2.28
N SER A 64 3.88 -2.26 3.48
CA SER A 64 4.92 -3.21 3.85
C SER A 64 4.57 -3.91 5.16
N ALA A 65 5.08 -5.12 5.31
CA ALA A 65 4.90 -5.93 6.50
C ALA A 65 5.98 -7.01 6.56
N THR A 66 6.09 -7.70 7.69
CA THR A 66 6.97 -8.88 7.76
C THR A 66 6.54 -9.94 6.73
N PRO A 67 7.44 -10.83 6.30
CA PRO A 67 7.08 -11.88 5.34
C PRO A 67 5.86 -12.71 5.77
N ALA A 68 5.76 -13.06 7.03
CA ALA A 68 4.61 -13.80 7.56
C ALA A 68 3.30 -13.01 7.46
N ARG A 69 3.34 -11.71 7.72
CA ARG A 69 2.18 -10.82 7.60
C ARG A 69 1.79 -10.58 6.14
N CYS A 70 2.76 -10.48 5.24
CA CYS A 70 2.49 -10.43 3.80
C CYS A 70 1.75 -11.68 3.33
N ARG A 71 2.15 -12.86 3.79
CA ARG A 71 1.44 -14.12 3.49
C ARG A 71 0.01 -14.09 4.05
N ALA A 72 -0.17 -13.60 5.26
CA ALA A 72 -1.50 -13.48 5.87
C ALA A 72 -2.43 -12.54 5.08
N LEU A 73 -1.92 -11.41 4.62
CA LEU A 73 -2.69 -10.48 3.78
C LEU A 73 -3.03 -11.09 2.42
N ALA A 74 -2.09 -11.78 1.78
CA ALA A 74 -2.34 -12.46 0.51
C ALA A 74 -3.43 -13.55 0.67
N ARG A 75 -3.36 -14.36 1.72
CA ARG A 75 -4.40 -15.35 2.03
C ARG A 75 -5.77 -14.69 2.23
N ALA A 76 -5.82 -13.60 2.98
CA ALA A 76 -7.05 -12.88 3.24
C ALA A 76 -7.69 -12.32 1.96
N LEU A 77 -6.88 -11.79 1.05
CA LEU A 77 -7.37 -11.30 -0.23
C LEU A 77 -7.90 -12.42 -1.12
N LEU A 78 -7.16 -13.54 -1.18
CA LEU A 78 -7.51 -14.70 -2.01
C LEU A 78 -8.59 -15.58 -1.36
N GLY A 79 -8.97 -15.32 -0.11
CA GLY A 79 -9.94 -16.12 0.62
C GLY A 79 -9.45 -17.53 0.95
N LEU A 80 -8.13 -17.70 1.13
CA LEU A 80 -7.53 -19.00 1.41
C LEU A 80 -7.50 -19.29 2.90
N ARG A 81 -7.67 -20.56 3.25
CA ARG A 81 -7.48 -21.06 4.60
C ARG A 81 -5.99 -21.27 4.89
N HIS A 82 -5.61 -21.28 6.16
CA HIS A 82 -4.22 -21.55 6.55
C HIS A 82 -3.70 -22.90 6.05
N SER A 83 -4.56 -23.89 5.88
CA SER A 83 -4.20 -25.22 5.36
C SER A 83 -3.98 -25.27 3.86
N GLU A 84 -4.43 -24.26 3.11
CA GLU A 84 -4.27 -24.21 1.66
C GLU A 84 -2.88 -23.71 1.29
N PRO A 85 -2.23 -24.29 0.26
CA PRO A 85 -0.90 -23.89 -0.12
C PRO A 85 -0.89 -22.47 -0.68
N LEU A 86 0.18 -21.73 -0.40
CA LEU A 86 0.44 -20.38 -0.86
C LEU A 86 1.88 -20.30 -1.37
N SER A 87 2.04 -20.06 -2.67
CA SER A 87 3.36 -19.90 -3.28
C SER A 87 3.90 -18.48 -3.06
N GLU A 88 5.21 -18.29 -3.23
CA GLU A 88 5.82 -16.95 -3.25
C GLU A 88 5.19 -16.06 -4.33
N HIS A 89 4.87 -16.63 -5.48
CA HIS A 89 4.19 -15.93 -6.56
C HIS A 89 2.80 -15.45 -6.14
N ASP A 90 2.05 -16.27 -5.41
CA ASP A 90 0.74 -15.89 -4.88
C ASP A 90 0.83 -14.73 -3.89
N VAL A 91 1.90 -14.66 -3.10
CA VAL A 91 2.15 -13.54 -2.18
C VAL A 91 2.40 -12.26 -2.96
N VAL A 92 3.25 -12.30 -3.96
CA VAL A 92 3.56 -11.14 -4.82
C VAL A 92 2.29 -10.65 -5.52
N ASP A 93 1.54 -11.55 -6.13
CA ASP A 93 0.28 -11.20 -6.81
C ASP A 93 -0.76 -10.67 -5.84
N GLY A 94 -0.90 -11.29 -4.69
CA GLY A 94 -1.87 -10.86 -3.67
C GLY A 94 -1.57 -9.46 -3.14
N LEU A 95 -0.33 -9.18 -2.77
CA LEU A 95 0.07 -7.85 -2.29
C LEU A 95 -0.03 -6.79 -3.39
N SER A 96 0.33 -7.14 -4.61
CA SER A 96 0.20 -6.25 -5.76
C SER A 96 -1.25 -5.88 -6.03
N GLU A 97 -2.16 -6.84 -5.90
CA GLU A 97 -3.61 -6.61 -6.05
C GLU A 97 -4.15 -5.75 -4.89
N VAL A 98 -3.71 -5.99 -3.67
CA VAL A 98 -4.05 -5.11 -2.53
C VAL A 98 -3.69 -3.67 -2.87
N MET A 99 -2.49 -3.42 -3.38
CA MET A 99 -2.05 -2.07 -3.74
C MET A 99 -2.82 -1.49 -4.92
N ASN A 100 -3.18 -2.30 -5.91
CA ASN A 100 -4.05 -1.84 -7.01
C ASN A 100 -5.40 -1.36 -6.49
N ILE A 101 -6.01 -2.11 -5.60
CA ILE A 101 -7.30 -1.75 -5.01
C ILE A 101 -7.18 -0.47 -4.18
N LEU A 102 -6.17 -0.40 -3.32
CA LEU A 102 -5.94 0.78 -2.48
C LEU A 102 -5.68 2.03 -3.32
N ALA A 103 -4.81 1.93 -4.31
CA ALA A 103 -4.48 3.06 -5.19
C ALA A 103 -5.68 3.50 -6.03
N GLY A 104 -6.51 2.58 -6.48
CA GLY A 104 -7.77 2.90 -7.17
C GLY A 104 -8.74 3.68 -6.29
N LYS A 105 -8.87 3.31 -5.03
CA LYS A 105 -9.69 4.04 -4.04
C LYS A 105 -9.13 5.43 -3.74
N VAL A 106 -7.81 5.53 -3.60
CA VAL A 106 -7.13 6.82 -3.39
C VAL A 106 -7.35 7.73 -4.59
N LYS A 107 -7.17 7.23 -5.80
CA LYS A 107 -7.41 7.99 -7.03
C LYS A 107 -8.86 8.51 -7.08
N ALA A 108 -9.83 7.67 -6.80
CA ALA A 108 -11.24 8.06 -6.78
C ALA A 108 -11.52 9.15 -5.73
N SER A 109 -10.95 9.03 -4.53
CA SER A 109 -11.10 10.01 -3.47
C SER A 109 -10.44 11.35 -3.79
N MET A 110 -9.36 11.34 -4.55
CA MET A 110 -8.60 12.54 -4.92
C MET A 110 -9.10 13.20 -6.22
N ALA A 111 -10.04 12.60 -6.93
CA ALA A 111 -10.49 13.06 -8.25
C ALA A 111 -11.02 14.51 -8.26
N GLY A 112 -11.63 14.96 -7.15
CA GLY A 112 -12.09 16.34 -6.99
C GLY A 112 -10.96 17.36 -6.78
N ARG A 113 -9.77 16.90 -6.40
CA ARG A 113 -8.59 17.75 -6.17
C ARG A 113 -7.60 17.68 -7.32
N ASP A 114 -7.44 16.51 -7.91
CA ASP A 114 -6.61 16.27 -9.09
C ASP A 114 -7.27 15.19 -9.96
N GLY A 115 -7.98 15.62 -10.98
CA GLY A 115 -8.70 14.72 -11.90
C GLY A 115 -7.82 14.07 -12.96
N GLN A 116 -6.51 14.35 -12.96
CA GLN A 116 -5.57 13.85 -13.98
C GLN A 116 -4.62 12.77 -13.44
N LEU A 117 -4.98 12.15 -12.33
CA LEU A 117 -4.17 11.10 -11.73
C LEU A 117 -4.18 9.82 -12.57
N HIS A 118 -3.00 9.27 -12.77
CA HIS A 118 -2.79 7.98 -13.42
C HIS A 118 -2.05 7.03 -12.49
N LEU A 119 -2.48 5.79 -12.47
CA LEU A 119 -1.82 4.73 -11.71
C LEU A 119 -0.76 4.05 -12.57
N GLY A 120 0.42 3.84 -11.98
CA GLY A 120 1.43 2.94 -12.54
C GLY A 120 1.08 1.48 -12.31
N LEU A 121 2.03 0.61 -12.56
CA LEU A 121 1.92 -0.80 -12.25
C LEU A 121 2.44 -1.06 -10.83
N PRO A 122 1.81 -1.95 -10.06
CA PRO A 122 2.32 -2.32 -8.76
C PRO A 122 3.65 -3.05 -8.86
N MET A 123 4.53 -2.77 -7.92
CA MET A 123 5.85 -3.38 -7.84
C MET A 123 6.04 -3.96 -6.44
N PHE A 124 6.42 -5.23 -6.39
CA PHE A 124 6.77 -5.88 -5.12
C PHE A 124 8.27 -5.75 -4.90
N VAL A 125 8.67 -5.36 -3.70
CA VAL A 125 10.08 -5.23 -3.31
C VAL A 125 10.34 -6.00 -2.03
N ALA A 126 11.50 -6.68 -2.00
CA ALA A 126 11.88 -7.53 -0.87
C ALA A 126 12.31 -6.73 0.37
N ASN A 127 12.79 -5.51 0.17
CA ASN A 127 13.26 -4.65 1.26
C ASN A 127 12.62 -3.26 1.15
N PRO A 128 12.50 -2.53 2.27
CA PRO A 128 11.93 -1.18 2.24
C PRO A 128 12.67 -0.28 1.26
N ILE A 129 11.90 0.54 0.54
CA ILE A 129 12.48 1.61 -0.26
C ILE A 129 13.06 2.64 0.70
N ARG A 130 14.36 2.90 0.57
CA ARG A 130 15.02 3.96 1.33
C ARG A 130 14.83 5.28 0.61
N SER A 131 14.31 6.27 1.32
CA SER A 131 14.26 7.63 0.81
C SER A 131 15.69 8.19 0.71
N SER A 132 16.06 8.70 -0.46
CA SER A 132 17.22 9.57 -0.59
C SER A 132 16.93 10.91 0.07
N GLY A 133 17.97 11.70 0.41
CA GLY A 133 17.82 12.99 1.10
C GLY A 133 16.95 14.03 0.39
N ASP A 134 16.60 13.80 -0.88
CA ASP A 134 15.77 14.69 -1.72
C ASP A 134 14.32 14.21 -1.84
N SER A 135 13.87 13.30 -0.99
CA SER A 135 12.51 12.79 -1.00
C SER A 135 11.80 13.03 0.32
N GLU A 136 10.51 13.38 0.22
CA GLU A 136 9.63 13.36 1.37
C GLU A 136 9.06 11.94 1.54
N SER A 137 8.92 11.51 2.78
CA SER A 137 8.23 10.28 3.10
C SER A 137 7.43 10.41 4.38
N THR A 138 6.33 9.68 4.44
CA THR A 138 5.55 9.53 5.66
C THR A 138 5.02 8.12 5.74
N SER A 139 4.82 7.64 6.94
CA SER A 139 4.32 6.29 7.16
C SER A 139 3.45 6.21 8.40
N GLU A 140 2.60 5.21 8.44
CA GLU A 140 1.76 4.92 9.59
C GLU A 140 1.57 3.42 9.74
N GLN A 141 1.72 2.93 10.95
CA GLN A 141 1.37 1.55 11.28
C GLN A 141 -0.14 1.44 11.42
N VAL A 142 -0.72 0.50 10.71
CA VAL A 142 -2.16 0.24 10.72
C VAL A 142 -2.42 -1.24 10.96
N ARG A 143 -3.65 -1.56 11.26
CA ARG A 143 -4.08 -2.93 11.44
C ARG A 143 -5.19 -3.24 10.45
N LEU A 144 -4.95 -4.22 9.59
CA LEU A 144 -5.95 -4.76 8.66
C LEU A 144 -6.45 -6.09 9.21
N GLY A 145 -7.63 -6.09 9.85
CA GLY A 145 -8.07 -7.23 10.62
C GLY A 145 -7.05 -7.57 11.72
N PRO A 146 -6.55 -8.81 11.82
CA PRO A 146 -5.54 -9.20 12.80
C PRO A 146 -4.10 -8.88 12.37
N VAL A 147 -3.89 -8.31 11.16
CA VAL A 147 -2.56 -8.15 10.58
C VAL A 147 -2.07 -6.71 10.71
N GLU A 148 -0.96 -6.53 11.39
CA GLU A 148 -0.25 -5.25 11.42
C GLU A 148 0.58 -5.06 10.16
N CYS A 149 0.52 -3.88 9.60
CA CYS A 149 1.32 -3.48 8.44
C CYS A 149 1.62 -1.99 8.49
N THR A 150 2.49 -1.54 7.60
CA THR A 150 2.86 -0.13 7.50
C THR A 150 2.42 0.41 6.16
N LEU A 151 1.62 1.46 6.18
CA LEU A 151 1.32 2.26 5.01
C LEU A 151 2.41 3.30 4.81
N ARG A 152 2.83 3.50 3.58
CA ARG A 152 3.92 4.42 3.23
C ARG A 152 3.53 5.30 2.06
N VAL A 153 3.94 6.55 2.11
CA VAL A 153 3.85 7.48 0.99
C VAL A 153 5.20 8.12 0.78
N TYR A 154 5.67 8.09 -0.45
CA TYR A 154 6.91 8.75 -0.85
C TYR A 154 6.61 9.78 -1.92
N ARG A 155 7.24 10.93 -1.81
CA ARG A 155 7.24 11.95 -2.85
C ARG A 155 8.67 12.30 -3.19
N ARG A 156 9.02 12.18 -4.46
CA ARG A 156 10.31 12.68 -4.93
C ARG A 156 10.18 14.18 -5.15
N GLU A 157 11.05 14.96 -4.53
CA GLU A 157 11.14 16.38 -4.84
C GLU A 157 11.55 16.53 -6.31
N ARG A 158 10.81 17.37 -7.03
CA ARG A 158 11.25 17.77 -8.36
C ARG A 158 12.49 18.61 -8.21
N ALA A 159 13.56 18.25 -8.91
CA ALA A 159 14.69 19.15 -9.10
C ALA A 159 14.16 20.46 -9.69
N ALA A 160 14.50 21.54 -9.03
CA ALA A 160 14.13 22.89 -9.47
C ALA A 160 14.70 23.18 -10.86
#